data_7c8eba348bc36a6c323f440fa95b17a6
#
_entry.id   7c8eba348bc36a6c323f440fa95b17a6
#
_cell.length_a   1.000
_cell.length_b   1.000
_cell.length_c   1.000
_cell.angle_alpha   90.00
_cell.angle_beta   90.00
_cell.angle_gamma   90.00
#
_symmetry.space_group_name_H-M   'P 1'
#
loop_
_entity.id
_entity.type
_entity.pdbx_description
1 polymer ?
#
loop_
_entity_poly.entity_id
_entity_poly.type
_entity_poly.pdbx_seq_one_letter_code
_entity_poly.pdbx_strand_id
1 'polypeptide(L)'
;EMLVRFRADVINLKPKAVVILAGTNDIAQNNGYISLENAFGNIVSMVELAKANNIKPILCSVMPAYEFGWRKGLEPAGKIIKLNAIIKAYADKNKIIYVDYHSALADERGGLPEKYSKDGVHPTLEAYKIMETIVQKAITKVIK
;
A
#
# COMPACT_ATOMS: atom_id res chain seq x y z
N GLU A 1 9.98 -0.37 8.72
CA GLU A 1 9.56 -1.40 9.71
C GLU A 1 9.13 -2.71 9.03
N MET A 2 8.21 -2.70 8.06
CA MET A 2 7.75 -3.93 7.37
C MET A 2 8.90 -4.72 6.77
N LEU A 3 9.84 -4.08 6.06
CA LEU A 3 10.99 -4.74 5.45
C LEU A 3 11.86 -5.48 6.47
N VAL A 4 12.14 -4.87 7.64
CA VAL A 4 12.95 -5.52 8.70
C VAL A 4 12.31 -6.79 9.24
N ARG A 5 10.98 -6.81 9.34
CA ARG A 5 10.19 -7.95 9.83
C ARG A 5 9.81 -8.95 8.74
N PHE A 6 10.05 -8.63 7.47
CA PHE A 6 9.51 -9.38 6.34
C PHE A 6 9.93 -10.86 6.33
N ARG A 7 11.13 -11.17 6.83
CA ARG A 7 11.58 -12.54 6.96
C ARG A 7 10.73 -13.34 7.96
N ALA A 8 10.52 -12.80 9.15
CA ALA A 8 9.74 -13.46 10.20
C ALA A 8 8.25 -13.53 9.86
N ASP A 9 7.68 -12.41 9.37
CA ASP A 9 6.25 -12.26 9.20
C ASP A 9 5.72 -12.84 7.87
N VAL A 10 6.60 -13.05 6.88
CA VAL A 10 6.20 -13.52 5.55
C VAL A 10 7.03 -14.73 5.11
N ILE A 11 8.35 -14.60 4.98
CA ILE A 11 9.18 -15.62 4.34
C ILE A 11 9.14 -16.94 5.12
N ASN A 12 9.29 -16.89 6.44
CA ASN A 12 9.31 -18.09 7.28
C ASN A 12 7.95 -18.82 7.31
N LEU A 13 6.85 -18.13 7.01
CA LEU A 13 5.50 -18.68 6.93
C LEU A 13 5.22 -19.37 5.59
N LYS A 14 6.07 -19.15 4.58
CA LYS A 14 5.98 -19.74 3.25
C LYS A 14 4.60 -19.64 2.59
N PRO A 15 3.98 -18.46 2.56
CA PRO A 15 2.66 -18.29 1.91
C PRO A 15 2.80 -18.44 0.40
N LYS A 16 1.71 -18.74 -0.30
CA LYS A 16 1.66 -18.75 -1.78
C LYS A 16 1.79 -17.35 -2.37
N ALA A 17 1.24 -16.36 -1.68
CA ALA A 17 1.24 -14.96 -2.09
C ALA A 17 1.33 -14.03 -0.88
N VAL A 18 1.80 -12.80 -1.09
CA VAL A 18 1.81 -11.72 -0.11
C VAL A 18 1.19 -10.47 -0.71
N VAL A 19 0.27 -9.85 0.03
CA VAL A 19 -0.32 -8.54 -0.31
C VAL A 19 0.48 -7.46 0.42
N ILE A 20 1.08 -6.54 -0.31
CA ILE A 20 1.92 -5.47 0.23
C ILE A 20 1.16 -4.14 0.11
N LEU A 21 0.68 -3.63 1.23
CA LEU A 21 0.09 -2.30 1.39
C LEU A 21 0.98 -1.51 2.34
N ALA A 22 1.76 -0.56 1.82
CA ALA A 22 2.76 0.19 2.55
C ALA A 22 2.93 1.60 1.99
N GLY A 23 3.43 2.54 2.82
CA GLY A 23 3.75 3.91 2.40
C GLY A 23 3.07 5.00 3.23
N THR A 24 1.91 4.75 3.84
CA THR A 24 1.20 5.75 4.65
C THR A 24 2.07 6.27 5.80
N ASN A 25 2.68 5.37 6.57
CA ASN A 25 3.52 5.74 7.70
C ASN A 25 4.82 6.45 7.28
N ASP A 26 5.34 6.11 6.10
CA ASP A 26 6.52 6.77 5.51
C ASP A 26 6.17 8.21 5.14
N ILE A 27 5.04 8.44 4.45
CA ILE A 27 4.56 9.77 4.08
C ILE A 27 4.20 10.59 5.33
N ALA A 28 3.62 9.96 6.35
CA ALA A 28 3.32 10.57 7.64
C ALA A 28 4.57 10.85 8.48
N GLN A 29 5.73 10.35 8.07
CA GLN A 29 7.02 10.48 8.78
C GLN A 29 6.96 9.99 10.24
N ASN A 30 6.18 8.92 10.50
CA ASN A 30 5.97 8.42 11.86
C ASN A 30 7.28 7.96 12.53
N ASN A 31 8.26 7.52 11.73
CA ASN A 31 9.60 7.12 12.19
C ASN A 31 10.71 8.04 11.65
N GLY A 32 10.38 9.31 11.41
CA GLY A 32 11.29 10.29 10.83
C GLY A 32 11.10 10.44 9.33
N TYR A 33 11.81 11.41 8.76
CA TYR A 33 11.74 11.71 7.33
C TYR A 33 12.35 10.58 6.49
N ILE A 34 11.64 10.21 5.43
CA ILE A 34 12.12 9.36 4.36
C ILE A 34 11.64 9.91 3.01
N SER A 35 12.49 9.89 1.99
CA SER A 35 12.08 10.29 0.65
C SER A 35 11.12 9.27 0.02
N LEU A 36 10.31 9.70 -0.95
CA LEU A 36 9.41 8.77 -1.66
C LEU A 36 10.19 7.68 -2.40
N GLU A 37 11.37 8.01 -2.93
CA GLU A 37 12.28 7.07 -3.59
C GLU A 37 12.75 5.98 -2.63
N ASN A 38 13.15 6.35 -1.41
CA ASN A 38 13.59 5.39 -0.40
C ASN A 38 12.43 4.56 0.15
N ALA A 39 11.25 5.16 0.36
CA ALA A 39 10.05 4.44 0.73
C ALA A 39 9.66 3.41 -0.35
N PHE A 40 9.72 3.80 -1.63
CA PHE A 40 9.53 2.89 -2.76
C PHE A 40 10.62 1.82 -2.82
N GLY A 41 11.89 2.14 -2.59
CA GLY A 41 12.99 1.18 -2.51
C GLY A 41 12.76 0.08 -1.49
N ASN A 42 12.19 0.42 -0.33
CA ASN A 42 11.78 -0.58 0.68
C ASN A 42 10.67 -1.51 0.16
N ILE A 43 9.71 -0.98 -0.61
CA ILE A 43 8.65 -1.79 -1.24
C ILE A 43 9.26 -2.74 -2.28
N VAL A 44 10.17 -2.25 -3.12
CA VAL A 44 10.90 -3.08 -4.11
C VAL A 44 11.66 -4.20 -3.42
N SER A 45 12.38 -3.91 -2.33
CA SER A 45 13.11 -4.92 -1.56
C SER A 45 12.20 -6.02 -1.02
N MET A 46 10.99 -5.68 -0.53
CA MET A 46 10.01 -6.69 -0.10
C MET A 46 9.53 -7.56 -1.27
N VAL A 47 9.32 -6.97 -2.45
CA VAL A 47 8.95 -7.70 -3.67
C VAL A 47 10.05 -8.69 -4.09
N GLU A 48 11.30 -8.23 -4.10
CA GLU A 48 12.46 -9.06 -4.46
C GLU A 48 12.66 -10.21 -3.49
N LEU A 49 12.54 -9.93 -2.19
CA LEU A 49 12.58 -10.97 -1.15
C LEU A 49 11.46 -12.00 -1.31
N ALA A 50 10.23 -11.56 -1.60
CA ALA A 50 9.11 -12.46 -1.85
C ALA A 50 9.41 -13.38 -3.06
N LYS A 51 9.79 -12.79 -4.20
CA LYS A 51 10.12 -13.53 -5.43
C LYS A 51 11.27 -14.53 -5.22
N ALA A 52 12.33 -14.11 -4.54
CA ALA A 52 13.47 -14.98 -4.22
C ALA A 52 13.10 -16.19 -3.35
N ASN A 53 11.97 -16.13 -2.66
CA ASN A 53 11.44 -17.23 -1.83
C ASN A 53 10.20 -17.90 -2.43
N ASN A 54 9.95 -17.75 -3.74
CA ASN A 54 8.81 -18.34 -4.47
C ASN A 54 7.44 -17.87 -3.94
N ILE A 55 7.38 -16.71 -3.32
CA ILE A 55 6.14 -16.06 -2.86
C ILE A 55 5.71 -15.04 -3.91
N LYS A 56 4.47 -15.12 -4.38
CA LYS A 56 3.93 -14.22 -5.40
C LYS A 56 3.51 -12.88 -4.76
N PRO A 57 4.15 -11.74 -5.09
CA PRO A 57 3.76 -10.45 -4.54
C PRO A 57 2.53 -9.88 -5.26
N ILE A 58 1.66 -9.22 -4.50
CA ILE A 58 0.58 -8.36 -4.97
C ILE A 58 0.85 -6.98 -4.37
N LEU A 59 0.97 -5.95 -5.21
CA LEU A 59 1.20 -4.58 -4.76
C LEU A 59 -0.11 -3.81 -4.67
N CYS A 60 -0.29 -3.06 -3.59
CA CYS A 60 -1.45 -2.18 -3.42
C CYS A 60 -1.06 -0.71 -3.54
N SER A 61 -1.99 0.11 -4.01
CA SER A 61 -1.87 1.55 -3.84
C SER A 61 -1.87 1.91 -2.37
N VAL A 62 -1.11 2.94 -2.00
CA VAL A 62 -1.25 3.62 -0.70
C VAL A 62 -2.66 4.18 -0.60
N MET A 63 -3.25 4.07 0.57
CA MET A 63 -4.61 4.56 0.84
C MET A 63 -4.70 6.09 0.69
N PRO A 64 -5.85 6.63 0.27
CA PRO A 64 -6.06 8.07 0.23
C PRO A 64 -5.91 8.69 1.62
N ALA A 65 -5.29 9.86 1.71
CA ALA A 65 -5.31 10.70 2.89
C ALA A 65 -5.09 12.16 2.48
N TYR A 66 -5.98 13.06 2.88
CA TYR A 66 -5.87 14.49 2.59
C TYR A 66 -4.95 15.19 3.59
N GLU A 67 -5.07 14.85 4.85
CA GLU A 67 -4.25 15.36 5.95
C GLU A 67 -4.07 14.28 7.02
N PHE A 68 -2.97 14.36 7.77
CA PHE A 68 -2.78 13.54 8.96
C PHE A 68 -3.11 14.39 10.19
N GLY A 69 -4.17 14.02 10.94
CA GLY A 69 -4.65 14.78 12.09
C GLY A 69 -3.58 15.01 13.17
N TRP A 70 -2.63 14.05 13.33
CA TRP A 70 -1.53 14.11 14.28
C TRP A 70 -0.27 14.81 13.74
N ARG A 71 -0.22 15.13 12.44
CA ARG A 71 0.93 15.80 11.80
C ARG A 71 0.47 16.62 10.60
N LYS A 72 -0.03 17.81 10.88
CA LYS A 72 -0.52 18.74 9.88
C LYS A 72 0.59 19.30 8.98
N GLY A 73 0.22 19.77 7.80
CA GLY A 73 1.12 20.44 6.87
C GLY A 73 2.03 19.54 6.05
N LEU A 74 1.84 18.21 6.11
CA LEU A 74 2.60 17.27 5.26
C LEU A 74 2.06 17.14 3.84
N GLU A 75 0.82 17.61 3.59
CA GLU A 75 0.16 17.54 2.27
C GLU A 75 0.24 16.13 1.65
N PRO A 76 -0.29 15.10 2.33
CA PRO A 76 -0.08 13.72 1.93
C PRO A 76 -0.72 13.37 0.58
N ALA A 77 -1.84 13.95 0.21
CA ALA A 77 -2.59 13.58 -1.00
C ALA A 77 -1.70 13.59 -2.26
N GLY A 78 -0.97 14.67 -2.49
CA GLY A 78 -0.06 14.77 -3.64
C GLY A 78 1.11 13.79 -3.59
N LYS A 79 1.64 13.50 -2.39
CA LYS A 79 2.72 12.53 -2.18
C LYS A 79 2.23 11.10 -2.42
N ILE A 80 1.02 10.78 -1.96
CA ILE A 80 0.36 9.48 -2.17
C ILE A 80 0.18 9.23 -3.67
N ILE A 81 -0.35 10.19 -4.41
CA ILE A 81 -0.53 10.08 -5.87
C ILE A 81 0.81 9.79 -6.56
N LYS A 82 1.87 10.54 -6.20
CA LYS A 82 3.21 10.33 -6.77
C LYS A 82 3.76 8.93 -6.46
N LEU A 83 3.67 8.49 -5.19
CA LEU A 83 4.14 7.17 -4.79
C LEU A 83 3.32 6.05 -5.49
N ASN A 84 2.01 6.20 -5.58
CA ASN A 84 1.14 5.25 -6.27
C ASN A 84 1.47 5.13 -7.76
N ALA A 85 1.78 6.24 -8.42
CA ALA A 85 2.22 6.22 -9.82
C ALA A 85 3.52 5.42 -10.00
N ILE A 86 4.49 5.59 -9.10
CA ILE A 86 5.77 4.85 -9.14
C ILE A 86 5.54 3.36 -8.87
N ILE A 87 4.74 3.01 -7.85
CA ILE A 87 4.42 1.61 -7.51
C ILE A 87 3.69 0.93 -8.68
N LYS A 88 2.71 1.62 -9.28
CA LYS A 88 1.97 1.08 -10.43
C LYS A 88 2.87 0.84 -11.63
N ALA A 89 3.71 1.81 -12.00
CA ALA A 89 4.64 1.66 -13.11
C ALA A 89 5.61 0.47 -12.90
N TYR A 90 6.10 0.30 -11.67
CA TYR A 90 6.94 -0.84 -11.31
C TYR A 90 6.17 -2.18 -11.41
N ALA A 91 4.93 -2.21 -10.93
CA ALA A 91 4.08 -3.40 -11.00
C ALA A 91 3.84 -3.81 -12.46
N ASP A 92 3.47 -2.86 -13.32
CA ASP A 92 3.21 -3.07 -14.75
C ASP A 92 4.48 -3.61 -15.45
N LYS A 93 5.63 -2.96 -15.24
CA LYS A 93 6.92 -3.38 -15.80
C LYS A 93 7.34 -4.80 -15.38
N ASN A 94 7.04 -5.18 -14.15
CA ASN A 94 7.44 -6.46 -13.56
C ASN A 94 6.35 -7.54 -13.60
N LYS A 95 5.22 -7.27 -14.29
CA LYS A 95 4.05 -8.16 -14.41
C LYS A 95 3.51 -8.61 -13.03
N ILE A 96 3.51 -7.68 -12.06
CA ILE A 96 2.96 -7.87 -10.73
C ILE A 96 1.53 -7.35 -10.72
N ILE A 97 0.60 -8.06 -10.09
CA ILE A 97 -0.76 -7.57 -9.94
C ILE A 97 -0.77 -6.35 -9.03
N TYR A 98 -1.35 -5.26 -9.52
CA TYR A 98 -1.58 -4.02 -8.78
C TYR A 98 -3.05 -3.92 -8.36
N VAL A 99 -3.27 -3.62 -7.09
CA VAL A 99 -4.58 -3.44 -6.46
C VAL A 99 -4.77 -1.96 -6.16
N ASP A 100 -5.72 -1.32 -6.83
CA ASP A 100 -5.97 0.12 -6.70
C ASP A 100 -7.08 0.40 -5.68
N TYR A 101 -6.71 0.47 -4.42
CA TYR A 101 -7.61 0.93 -3.36
C TYR A 101 -7.83 2.44 -3.39
N HIS A 102 -6.81 3.20 -3.83
CA HIS A 102 -6.87 4.65 -3.84
C HIS A 102 -8.03 5.15 -4.71
N SER A 103 -8.08 4.73 -5.96
CA SER A 103 -9.14 5.16 -6.90
C SER A 103 -10.54 4.72 -6.46
N ALA A 104 -10.65 3.60 -5.71
CA ALA A 104 -11.93 3.09 -5.24
C ALA A 104 -12.48 3.83 -4.02
N LEU A 105 -11.64 4.52 -3.25
CA LEU A 105 -11.98 5.06 -1.93
C LEU A 105 -11.72 6.57 -1.79
N ALA A 106 -10.98 7.20 -2.71
CA ALA A 106 -10.64 8.61 -2.63
C ALA A 106 -11.86 9.52 -2.90
N ASP A 107 -11.95 10.62 -2.16
CA ASP A 107 -12.81 11.74 -2.48
C ASP A 107 -12.13 12.70 -3.49
N GLU A 108 -12.82 13.78 -3.88
CA GLU A 108 -12.35 14.77 -4.84
C GLU A 108 -11.05 15.49 -4.39
N ARG A 109 -10.75 15.50 -3.08
CA ARG A 109 -9.54 16.10 -2.50
C ARG A 109 -8.38 15.12 -2.42
N GLY A 110 -8.58 13.85 -2.80
CA GLY A 110 -7.60 12.78 -2.64
C GLY A 110 -7.52 12.22 -1.21
N GLY A 111 -8.54 12.42 -0.40
CA GLY A 111 -8.66 11.90 0.96
C GLY A 111 -9.65 10.75 1.08
N LEU A 112 -9.71 10.14 2.27
CA LEU A 112 -10.80 9.23 2.63
C LEU A 112 -12.00 10.05 3.11
N PRO A 113 -13.19 9.91 2.50
CA PRO A 113 -14.38 10.58 2.99
C PRO A 113 -14.83 10.01 4.35
N GLU A 114 -15.60 10.80 5.11
CA GLU A 114 -16.07 10.43 6.47
C GLU A 114 -16.77 9.07 6.53
N LYS A 115 -17.47 8.69 5.49
CA LYS A 115 -18.11 7.38 5.33
C LYS A 115 -17.08 6.23 5.39
N TYR A 116 -15.87 6.43 4.88
CA TYR A 116 -14.82 5.42 4.80
C TYR A 116 -13.72 5.58 5.84
N SER A 117 -13.68 6.70 6.57
CA SER A 117 -12.71 6.92 7.65
C SER A 117 -13.23 7.95 8.64
N LYS A 118 -13.04 7.71 9.93
CA LYS A 118 -13.41 8.67 10.99
C LYS A 118 -12.32 9.71 11.25
N ASP A 119 -11.08 9.39 10.95
CA ASP A 119 -9.91 10.26 11.14
C ASP A 119 -9.23 10.67 9.84
N GLY A 120 -9.81 10.29 8.70
CA GLY A 120 -9.29 10.58 7.37
C GLY A 120 -8.14 9.67 6.90
N VAL A 121 -7.78 8.64 7.70
CA VAL A 121 -6.63 7.75 7.43
C VAL A 121 -6.95 6.27 7.61
N HIS A 122 -7.58 5.90 8.73
CA HIS A 122 -7.88 4.50 9.04
C HIS A 122 -9.24 4.09 8.46
N PRO A 123 -9.29 3.02 7.64
CA PRO A 123 -10.53 2.58 7.00
C PRO A 123 -11.59 2.10 7.99
N THR A 124 -12.85 2.44 7.74
CA THR A 124 -14.02 1.85 8.42
C THR A 124 -14.30 0.44 7.89
N LEU A 125 -15.22 -0.28 8.55
CA LEU A 125 -15.69 -1.58 8.08
C LEU A 125 -16.26 -1.51 6.65
N GLU A 126 -16.95 -0.41 6.29
CA GLU A 126 -17.47 -0.22 4.94
C GLU A 126 -16.33 -0.12 3.90
N ALA A 127 -15.28 0.63 4.21
CA ALA A 127 -14.11 0.71 3.35
C ALA A 127 -13.43 -0.66 3.21
N TYR A 128 -13.26 -1.40 4.30
CA TYR A 128 -12.69 -2.75 4.27
C TYR A 128 -13.48 -3.72 3.39
N LYS A 129 -14.81 -3.68 3.38
CA LYS A 129 -15.64 -4.51 2.48
C LYS A 129 -15.36 -4.22 1.00
N ILE A 130 -15.12 -2.95 0.65
CA ILE A 130 -14.72 -2.59 -0.71
C ILE A 130 -13.32 -3.13 -1.00
N MET A 131 -12.37 -2.90 -0.11
CA MET A 131 -10.99 -3.39 -0.23
C MET A 131 -10.94 -4.91 -0.38
N GLU A 132 -11.71 -5.64 0.42
CA GLU A 132 -11.82 -7.09 0.35
C GLU A 132 -12.28 -7.56 -1.03
N THR A 133 -13.33 -6.95 -1.57
CA THR A 133 -13.87 -7.28 -2.89
C THR A 133 -12.81 -7.10 -3.99
N ILE A 134 -11.98 -6.06 -3.88
CA ILE A 134 -10.95 -5.75 -4.87
C ILE A 134 -9.77 -6.72 -4.74
N VAL A 135 -9.25 -6.92 -3.52
CA VAL A 135 -8.09 -7.78 -3.29
C VAL A 135 -8.38 -9.25 -3.51
N GLN A 136 -9.59 -9.71 -3.23
CA GLN A 136 -10.01 -11.09 -3.47
C GLN A 136 -9.85 -11.47 -4.94
N LYS A 137 -10.21 -10.56 -5.87
CA LYS A 137 -10.02 -10.77 -7.31
C LYS A 137 -8.54 -10.91 -7.67
N ALA A 138 -7.68 -10.12 -7.04
CA ALA A 138 -6.23 -10.19 -7.25
C ALA A 138 -5.64 -11.50 -6.71
N ILE A 139 -6.00 -11.89 -5.48
CA ILE A 139 -5.56 -13.13 -4.84
C ILE A 139 -5.96 -14.33 -5.69
N THR A 140 -7.22 -14.40 -6.13
CA THR A 140 -7.72 -15.52 -6.96
C THR A 140 -6.93 -15.67 -8.27
N LYS A 141 -6.46 -14.58 -8.88
CA LYS A 141 -5.61 -14.64 -10.08
C LYS A 141 -4.21 -15.17 -9.80
N VAL A 142 -3.70 -14.94 -8.60
CA VAL A 142 -2.31 -15.26 -8.23
C VAL A 142 -2.16 -16.70 -7.74
N ILE A 143 -3.15 -17.23 -7.02
CA ILE A 143 -3.05 -18.55 -6.34
C ILE A 143 -3.62 -19.71 -7.16
N LYS A 144 -4.12 -19.43 -8.38
CA LYS A 144 -4.55 -20.47 -9.36
C LYS A 144 -3.37 -21.31 -9.84
#